data_770cc68546b9a105fab7e87f71e3919b
#
_entry.id   770cc68546b9a105fab7e87f71e3919b
#
_cell.length_a   1.000
_cell.length_b   1.000
_cell.length_c   1.000
_cell.angle_alpha   90.00
_cell.angle_beta   90.00
_cell.angle_gamma   90.00
#
_symmetry.space_group_name_H-M   'P 1'
#
loop_
_entity.id
_entity.type
_entity.pdbx_description
1 polymer ?
#
loop_
_entity_poly.entity_id
_entity_poly.type
_entity_poly.pdbx_seq_one_letter_code
_entity_poly.pdbx_strand_id
1 'polypeptide(L)'
;MIAVLLSVVSLSALAQTSPCSGGTTNPLFVVIPGNPIQLKFEHSTTHTFSSPQVTITGNNITVQQFFNDFPPPPGLPSPLCNSQTVSLGTLAPGTYSVTWNYSFPSGIPSGPAQTVETHTFAFSVPPSVPALSGAALLGLMLLLASLGVVVLRR
;
A
#
# COMPACT_ATOMS: atom_id res chain seq x y z
N MET A 1 41.05 5.66 4.61
CA MET A 1 39.85 6.49 4.70
C MET A 1 38.75 5.77 3.90
N ILE A 2 37.86 5.03 4.56
CA ILE A 2 36.78 4.31 3.89
C ILE A 2 35.50 5.13 4.11
N ALA A 3 35.02 5.75 3.04
CA ALA A 3 33.79 6.49 3.07
C ALA A 3 32.62 5.46 3.00
N VAL A 4 31.87 5.31 4.09
CA VAL A 4 30.62 4.56 4.10
C VAL A 4 29.56 5.46 3.47
N LEU A 5 29.23 5.19 2.20
CA LEU A 5 28.07 5.81 1.56
C LEU A 5 26.80 5.23 2.19
N LEU A 6 26.16 5.99 3.07
CA LEU A 6 24.77 5.74 3.45
C LEU A 6 23.88 6.17 2.27
N SER A 7 23.41 5.21 1.48
CA SER A 7 22.36 5.45 0.49
C SER A 7 21.03 5.63 1.23
N VAL A 8 20.64 6.88 1.44
CA VAL A 8 19.27 7.21 1.86
C VAL A 8 18.37 7.02 0.64
N VAL A 9 17.65 5.92 0.59
CA VAL A 9 16.58 5.74 -0.38
C VAL A 9 15.41 6.63 0.06
N SER A 10 15.35 7.84 -0.49
CA SER A 10 14.18 8.70 -0.34
C SER A 10 13.04 8.13 -1.19
N LEU A 11 12.06 7.51 -0.53
CA LEU A 11 10.74 7.29 -1.13
C LEU A 11 10.11 8.68 -1.33
N SER A 12 10.16 9.18 -2.55
CA SER A 12 9.35 10.34 -2.94
C SER A 12 7.89 9.87 -2.99
N ALA A 13 7.19 9.95 -1.88
CA ALA A 13 5.73 9.88 -1.87
C ALA A 13 5.24 11.14 -2.60
N LEU A 14 4.84 10.99 -3.85
CA LEU A 14 4.04 12.01 -4.51
C LEU A 14 2.79 12.19 -3.65
N ALA A 15 2.61 13.38 -3.10
CA ALA A 15 1.41 13.73 -2.35
C ALA A 15 0.24 13.74 -3.33
N GLN A 16 -0.45 12.60 -3.43
CA GLN A 16 -1.68 12.49 -4.19
C GLN A 16 -2.80 13.13 -3.35
N THR A 17 -3.57 14.00 -3.98
CA THR A 17 -4.72 14.60 -3.31
C THR A 17 -5.88 13.61 -3.25
N SER A 18 -6.42 13.42 -2.05
CA SER A 18 -7.52 12.50 -1.79
C SER A 18 -8.82 12.99 -2.46
N PRO A 19 -9.55 12.14 -3.19
CA PRO A 19 -10.87 12.47 -3.71
C PRO A 19 -11.88 12.77 -2.59
N CYS A 20 -11.67 12.22 -1.40
CA CYS A 20 -12.50 12.44 -0.22
C CYS A 20 -12.28 13.83 0.42
N SER A 21 -11.20 14.51 0.12
CA SER A 21 -10.92 15.88 0.56
C SER A 21 -11.10 16.93 -0.54
N GLY A 22 -11.83 16.60 -1.62
CA GLY A 22 -12.03 17.50 -2.77
C GLY A 22 -10.86 17.49 -3.75
N GLY A 23 -9.99 16.49 -3.68
CA GLY A 23 -8.88 16.29 -4.60
C GLY A 23 -9.32 15.79 -5.98
N THR A 24 -8.38 15.78 -6.93
CA THR A 24 -8.65 15.44 -8.33
C THR A 24 -8.35 13.98 -8.68
N THR A 25 -7.61 13.26 -7.83
CA THR A 25 -7.24 11.86 -8.07
C THR A 25 -8.38 10.94 -7.64
N ASN A 26 -8.97 10.24 -8.60
CA ASN A 26 -10.07 9.32 -8.35
C ASN A 26 -9.92 8.07 -9.25
N PRO A 27 -9.73 6.86 -8.71
CA PRO A 27 -9.52 6.56 -7.29
C PRO A 27 -8.08 6.82 -6.79
N LEU A 28 -7.91 6.92 -5.48
CA LEU A 28 -6.60 7.01 -4.82
C LEU A 28 -6.28 5.69 -4.12
N PHE A 29 -5.09 5.16 -4.37
CA PHE A 29 -4.54 3.99 -3.70
C PHE A 29 -3.29 4.38 -2.89
N VAL A 30 -3.27 4.01 -1.62
CA VAL A 30 -2.13 4.26 -0.73
C VAL A 30 -1.72 2.95 -0.07
N VAL A 31 -0.46 2.56 -0.26
CA VAL A 31 0.12 1.44 0.47
C VAL A 31 0.66 1.95 1.79
N ILE A 32 0.14 1.41 2.88
CA ILE A 32 0.58 1.74 4.24
C ILE A 32 1.57 0.66 4.67
N PRO A 33 2.87 1.01 4.78
CA PRO A 33 3.89 0.05 5.19
C PRO A 33 3.69 -0.35 6.65
N GLY A 34 4.02 -1.59 6.97
CA GLY A 34 3.90 -2.14 8.32
C GLY A 34 3.85 -3.65 8.31
N ASN A 35 3.52 -4.22 9.46
CA ASN A 35 3.22 -5.63 9.60
C ASN A 35 1.96 -5.77 10.47
N PRO A 36 0.79 -5.97 9.86
CA PRO A 36 0.54 -6.23 8.44
C PRO A 36 0.69 -5.00 7.53
N ILE A 37 1.04 -5.25 6.26
CA ILE A 37 0.94 -4.23 5.19
C ILE A 37 -0.55 -3.98 4.94
N GLN A 38 -0.93 -2.72 4.77
CA GLN A 38 -2.30 -2.34 4.48
C GLN A 38 -2.39 -1.56 3.16
N LEU A 39 -3.51 -1.72 2.49
CA LEU A 39 -3.85 -0.96 1.31
C LEU A 39 -5.06 -0.11 1.64
N LYS A 40 -4.89 1.22 1.59
CA LYS A 40 -5.99 2.18 1.70
C LYS A 40 -6.45 2.56 0.30
N PHE A 41 -7.74 2.63 0.14
CA PHE A 41 -8.41 3.00 -1.08
C PHE A 41 -9.42 4.12 -0.79
N GLU A 42 -9.46 5.11 -1.67
CA GLU A 42 -10.44 6.19 -1.64
C GLU A 42 -11.04 6.40 -3.03
N HIS A 43 -12.33 6.46 -3.11
CA HIS A 43 -13.08 6.64 -4.35
C HIS A 43 -14.28 7.56 -4.11
N SER A 44 -14.43 8.56 -4.97
CA SER A 44 -15.60 9.43 -5.00
C SER A 44 -16.60 8.87 -6.00
N THR A 45 -17.79 8.49 -5.54
CA THR A 45 -18.78 7.78 -6.33
C THR A 45 -20.20 8.10 -5.87
N THR A 46 -21.19 7.69 -6.65
CA THR A 46 -22.61 7.75 -6.30
C THR A 46 -23.15 6.46 -5.70
N HIS A 47 -22.30 5.42 -5.61
CA HIS A 47 -22.69 4.10 -5.14
C HIS A 47 -22.14 3.80 -3.76
N THR A 48 -22.84 2.97 -3.01
CA THR A 48 -22.32 2.33 -1.81
C THR A 48 -21.68 0.99 -2.17
N PHE A 49 -20.73 0.52 -1.34
CA PHE A 49 -19.94 -0.66 -1.62
C PHE A 49 -19.98 -1.68 -0.49
N SER A 50 -19.85 -2.94 -0.86
CA SER A 50 -19.53 -4.02 0.07
C SER A 50 -18.13 -3.90 0.65
N SER A 51 -17.85 -4.66 1.70
CA SER A 51 -16.47 -4.84 2.16
C SER A 51 -15.64 -5.50 1.06
N PRO A 52 -14.40 -5.01 0.79
CA PRO A 52 -13.56 -5.60 -0.23
C PRO A 52 -13.08 -7.01 0.15
N GLN A 53 -13.04 -7.89 -0.84
CA GLN A 53 -12.49 -9.24 -0.72
C GLN A 53 -11.11 -9.27 -1.36
N VAL A 54 -10.11 -9.78 -0.63
CA VAL A 54 -8.72 -9.81 -1.08
C VAL A 54 -8.29 -11.25 -1.37
N THR A 55 -7.69 -11.46 -2.53
CA THR A 55 -7.06 -12.73 -2.92
C THR A 55 -5.63 -12.45 -3.32
N ILE A 56 -4.67 -13.18 -2.74
CA ILE A 56 -3.23 -13.05 -3.03
C ILE A 56 -2.74 -14.36 -3.64
N THR A 57 -2.18 -14.25 -4.85
CA THR A 57 -1.61 -15.39 -5.57
C THR A 57 -0.21 -15.02 -6.06
N GLY A 58 0.81 -15.51 -5.37
CA GLY A 58 2.18 -15.09 -5.62
C GLY A 58 2.33 -13.57 -5.44
N ASN A 59 2.76 -12.88 -6.47
CA ASN A 59 2.93 -11.42 -6.47
C ASN A 59 1.72 -10.67 -7.03
N ASN A 60 0.61 -11.35 -7.30
CA ASN A 60 -0.62 -10.73 -7.79
C ASN A 60 -1.64 -10.66 -6.66
N ILE A 61 -2.15 -9.48 -6.42
CA ILE A 61 -3.18 -9.17 -5.43
C ILE A 61 -4.43 -8.74 -6.18
N THR A 62 -5.51 -9.47 -5.99
CA THR A 62 -6.81 -9.10 -6.55
C THR A 62 -7.72 -8.66 -5.42
N VAL A 63 -8.27 -7.46 -5.54
CA VAL A 63 -9.29 -6.95 -4.63
C VAL A 63 -10.61 -6.87 -5.38
N GLN A 64 -11.61 -7.58 -4.90
CA GLN A 64 -12.94 -7.59 -5.46
C GLN A 64 -13.88 -6.83 -4.54
N GLN A 65 -14.61 -5.87 -5.09
CA GLN A 65 -15.59 -5.07 -4.37
C GLN A 65 -16.89 -4.97 -5.18
N PHE A 66 -18.03 -5.13 -4.50
CA PHE A 66 -19.32 -5.09 -5.15
C PHE A 66 -20.08 -3.81 -4.80
N PHE A 67 -20.81 -3.28 -5.78
CA PHE A 67 -21.82 -2.27 -5.53
C PHE A 67 -22.98 -2.89 -4.75
N ASN A 68 -23.47 -2.19 -3.73
CA ASN A 68 -24.59 -2.65 -2.91
C ASN A 68 -25.95 -2.19 -3.48
N ASP A 69 -25.91 -1.19 -4.35
CA ASP A 69 -27.12 -0.50 -4.82
C ASP A 69 -27.13 -0.33 -6.34
N PHE A 70 -28.28 -0.67 -6.94
CA PHE A 70 -28.56 -0.37 -8.34
C PHE A 70 -30.07 -0.23 -8.54
N PRO A 71 -30.59 0.91 -9.03
CA PRO A 71 -29.88 2.19 -9.20
C PRO A 71 -29.46 2.80 -7.87
N PRO A 72 -28.55 3.78 -7.88
CA PRO A 72 -28.14 4.44 -6.63
C PRO A 72 -29.37 5.06 -5.94
N PRO A 73 -29.44 4.97 -4.59
CA PRO A 73 -30.59 5.46 -3.84
C PRO A 73 -30.86 6.95 -4.13
N PRO A 74 -32.10 7.36 -4.38
CA PRO A 74 -32.43 8.76 -4.59
C PRO A 74 -32.18 9.58 -3.33
N GLY A 75 -31.65 10.79 -3.49
CA GLY A 75 -31.42 11.74 -2.39
C GLY A 75 -30.11 11.56 -1.64
N LEU A 76 -29.21 10.66 -2.03
CA LEU A 76 -27.86 10.63 -1.51
C LEU A 76 -27.09 11.86 -2.03
N PRO A 77 -26.29 12.53 -1.16
CA PRO A 77 -25.38 13.56 -1.62
C PRO A 77 -24.39 12.94 -2.61
N SER A 78 -24.25 13.54 -3.77
CA SER A 78 -23.30 13.08 -4.79
C SER A 78 -22.20 14.15 -4.93
N PRO A 79 -20.95 13.72 -4.93
CA PRO A 79 -20.45 12.34 -4.78
C PRO A 79 -20.30 11.89 -3.32
N LEU A 80 -20.52 10.59 -3.07
CA LEU A 80 -20.16 9.96 -1.79
C LEU A 80 -18.67 9.67 -1.77
N CYS A 81 -18.04 9.90 -0.62
CA CYS A 81 -16.67 9.41 -0.42
C CYS A 81 -16.69 8.00 0.16
N ASN A 82 -16.08 7.07 -0.55
CA ASN A 82 -15.80 5.73 -0.05
C ASN A 82 -14.31 5.64 0.30
N SER A 83 -14.00 5.45 1.57
CA SER A 83 -12.63 5.23 2.05
C SER A 83 -12.57 3.91 2.78
N GLN A 84 -11.76 2.99 2.30
CA GLN A 84 -11.61 1.66 2.87
C GLN A 84 -10.15 1.28 3.02
N THR A 85 -9.87 0.44 4.02
CA THR A 85 -8.54 -0.09 4.28
C THR A 85 -8.63 -1.61 4.37
N VAL A 86 -7.80 -2.29 3.61
CA VAL A 86 -7.68 -3.75 3.63
C VAL A 86 -6.31 -4.17 4.11
N SER A 87 -6.25 -5.25 4.89
CA SER A 87 -4.98 -5.86 5.31
C SER A 87 -4.52 -6.85 4.25
N LEU A 88 -3.27 -6.70 3.81
CA LEU A 88 -2.61 -7.64 2.90
C LEU A 88 -1.79 -8.70 3.65
N GLY A 89 -1.74 -8.60 4.98
CA GLY A 89 -0.92 -9.49 5.79
C GLY A 89 0.57 -9.17 5.68
N THR A 90 1.39 -10.19 5.94
CA THR A 90 2.85 -10.11 5.79
C THR A 90 3.21 -10.54 4.38
N LEU A 91 3.80 -9.65 3.62
CA LEU A 91 4.27 -9.93 2.27
C LEU A 91 5.80 -10.11 2.25
N ALA A 92 6.27 -11.06 1.44
CA ALA A 92 7.71 -11.22 1.20
C ALA A 92 8.28 -10.01 0.43
N PRO A 93 9.58 -9.74 0.52
CA PRO A 93 10.21 -8.74 -0.33
C PRO A 93 9.98 -9.03 -1.81
N GLY A 94 9.62 -8.01 -2.58
CA GLY A 94 9.31 -8.17 -4.00
C GLY A 94 8.41 -7.06 -4.53
N THR A 95 8.13 -7.12 -5.82
CA THR A 95 7.18 -6.22 -6.47
C THR A 95 5.86 -6.93 -6.65
N TYR A 96 4.79 -6.26 -6.23
CA TYR A 96 3.42 -6.76 -6.27
C TYR A 96 2.60 -5.94 -7.25
N SER A 97 1.75 -6.64 -8.01
CA SER A 97 0.72 -6.04 -8.87
C SER A 97 -0.64 -6.16 -8.18
N VAL A 98 -1.35 -5.06 -8.08
CA VAL A 98 -2.70 -5.02 -7.51
C VAL A 98 -3.69 -4.75 -8.62
N THR A 99 -4.74 -5.57 -8.67
CA THR A 99 -5.91 -5.37 -9.52
C THR A 99 -7.12 -5.18 -8.63
N TRP A 100 -7.74 -4.01 -8.70
CA TRP A 100 -8.97 -3.70 -7.97
C TRP A 100 -10.15 -3.68 -8.91
N ASN A 101 -11.08 -4.59 -8.70
CA ASN A 101 -12.27 -4.76 -9.53
C ASN A 101 -13.51 -4.27 -8.79
N TYR A 102 -14.30 -3.42 -9.45
CA TYR A 102 -15.65 -3.07 -9.06
C TYR A 102 -16.65 -3.82 -9.92
N SER A 103 -17.60 -4.47 -9.27
CA SER A 103 -18.57 -5.28 -9.97
C SER A 103 -19.97 -5.10 -9.40
N PHE A 104 -20.98 -5.25 -10.25
CA PHE A 104 -22.31 -5.58 -9.76
C PHE A 104 -22.35 -7.05 -9.37
N PRO A 105 -22.98 -7.40 -8.23
CA PRO A 105 -23.17 -8.79 -7.87
C PRO A 105 -24.07 -9.50 -8.89
N SER A 106 -24.01 -10.83 -8.92
CA SER A 106 -24.93 -11.62 -9.74
C SER A 106 -26.40 -11.31 -9.39
N GLY A 107 -27.24 -11.13 -10.42
CA GLY A 107 -28.64 -10.76 -10.24
C GLY A 107 -28.93 -9.25 -10.26
N ILE A 108 -27.91 -8.39 -10.35
CA ILE A 108 -28.08 -6.93 -10.41
C ILE A 108 -27.22 -6.33 -11.56
N PRO A 109 -27.81 -5.71 -12.61
CA PRO A 109 -29.17 -6.01 -13.12
C PRO A 109 -29.25 -7.49 -13.48
N SER A 110 -30.35 -8.08 -13.71
CA SER A 110 -30.51 -9.53 -13.94
C SER A 110 -29.38 -10.15 -14.78
N GLY A 111 -28.57 -11.08 -14.21
CA GLY A 111 -27.45 -11.71 -14.91
C GLY A 111 -26.30 -12.14 -13.99
N PRO A 112 -25.19 -12.64 -14.57
CA PRO A 112 -23.98 -12.95 -13.82
C PRO A 112 -23.32 -11.66 -13.29
N ALA A 113 -22.44 -11.78 -12.29
CA ALA A 113 -21.65 -10.66 -11.80
C ALA A 113 -20.87 -10.01 -12.95
N GLN A 114 -20.96 -8.69 -13.05
CA GLN A 114 -20.31 -7.92 -14.11
C GLN A 114 -19.32 -6.93 -13.53
N THR A 115 -18.06 -7.05 -13.95
CA THR A 115 -17.04 -6.05 -13.62
C THR A 115 -17.30 -4.78 -14.43
N VAL A 116 -17.43 -3.67 -13.73
CA VAL A 116 -17.75 -2.35 -14.30
C VAL A 116 -16.49 -1.55 -14.47
N GLU A 117 -15.58 -1.63 -13.51
CA GLU A 117 -14.37 -0.82 -13.45
C GLU A 117 -13.22 -1.66 -12.89
N THR A 118 -12.03 -1.48 -13.45
CA THR A 118 -10.81 -2.16 -13.02
C THR A 118 -9.68 -1.14 -12.92
N HIS A 119 -9.01 -1.12 -11.78
CA HIS A 119 -7.83 -0.31 -11.56
C HIS A 119 -6.63 -1.20 -11.26
N THR A 120 -5.48 -0.88 -11.85
CA THR A 120 -4.24 -1.61 -11.63
C THR A 120 -3.14 -0.66 -11.19
N PHE A 121 -2.33 -1.10 -10.24
CA PHE A 121 -1.11 -0.40 -9.84
C PHE A 121 -0.11 -1.41 -9.27
N ALA A 122 1.13 -0.99 -9.09
CA ALA A 122 2.17 -1.84 -8.52
C ALA A 122 2.87 -1.13 -7.35
N PHE A 123 3.36 -1.93 -6.41
CA PHE A 123 4.19 -1.45 -5.32
C PHE A 123 5.28 -2.46 -4.98
N SER A 124 6.33 -2.01 -4.28
CA SER A 124 7.44 -2.86 -3.88
C SER A 124 7.55 -2.96 -2.37
N VAL A 125 7.73 -4.17 -1.88
CA VAL A 125 8.10 -4.46 -0.50
C VAL A 125 9.62 -4.60 -0.45
N PRO A 126 10.32 -3.71 0.24
CA PRO A 126 11.78 -3.78 0.33
C PRO A 126 12.23 -5.01 1.11
N PRO A 127 13.44 -5.54 0.83
CA PRO A 127 14.02 -6.57 1.68
C PRO A 127 14.18 -6.04 3.10
N SER A 128 13.88 -6.88 4.09
CA SER A 128 14.14 -6.54 5.48
C SER A 128 15.66 -6.35 5.65
N VAL A 129 16.08 -5.16 6.01
CA VAL A 129 17.47 -4.94 6.40
C VAL A 129 17.68 -5.70 7.71
N PRO A 130 18.60 -6.67 7.78
CA PRO A 130 18.87 -7.33 9.04
C PRO A 130 19.27 -6.28 10.06
N ALA A 131 18.52 -6.18 11.15
CA ALA A 131 18.91 -5.33 12.26
C ALA A 131 20.28 -5.80 12.72
N LEU A 132 21.27 -4.91 12.67
CA LEU A 132 22.59 -5.21 13.25
C LEU A 132 22.37 -5.69 14.68
N SER A 133 22.74 -6.93 14.96
CA SER A 133 22.61 -7.46 16.32
C SER A 133 23.39 -6.53 17.26
N GLY A 134 22.90 -6.37 18.50
CA GLY A 134 23.59 -5.55 19.49
C GLY A 134 25.09 -5.93 19.62
N ALA A 135 25.42 -7.21 19.41
CA ALA A 135 26.80 -7.70 19.36
C ALA A 135 27.59 -7.11 18.18
N ALA A 136 26.98 -6.98 17.00
CA ALA A 136 27.64 -6.37 15.83
C ALA A 136 27.84 -4.86 16.02
N LEU A 137 26.91 -4.17 16.65
CA LEU A 137 27.03 -2.77 17.03
C LEU A 137 28.17 -2.57 18.07
N LEU A 138 28.23 -3.42 19.09
CA LEU A 138 29.33 -3.40 20.08
C LEU A 138 30.67 -3.68 19.43
N GLY A 139 30.75 -4.66 18.53
CA GLY A 139 31.96 -4.96 17.77
C GLY A 139 32.42 -3.77 16.92
N LEU A 140 31.51 -3.08 16.25
CA LEU A 140 31.83 -1.89 15.47
C LEU A 140 32.32 -0.74 16.37
N MET A 141 31.67 -0.52 17.50
CA MET A 141 32.09 0.51 18.50
C MET A 141 33.48 0.24 19.04
N LEU A 142 33.82 -1.01 19.39
CA LEU A 142 35.14 -1.42 19.85
C LEU A 142 36.23 -1.22 18.77
N LEU A 143 35.87 -1.52 17.51
CA LEU A 143 36.77 -1.36 16.37
C LEU A 143 37.07 0.12 16.11
N LEU A 144 36.10 1.00 16.20
CA LEU A 144 36.25 2.44 16.06
C LEU A 144 37.05 3.04 17.22
N ALA A 145 36.81 2.56 18.45
CA ALA A 145 37.57 3.01 19.63
C ALA A 145 39.03 2.62 19.54
N SER A 146 39.36 1.41 19.07
CA SER A 146 40.76 0.95 18.91
C SER A 146 41.50 1.73 17.83
N LEU A 147 40.85 2.08 16.72
CA LEU A 147 41.41 2.94 15.67
C LEU A 147 41.67 4.33 16.17
N GLY A 148 40.77 4.90 16.99
CA GLY A 148 40.94 6.23 17.60
C GLY A 148 42.18 6.31 18.50
N VAL A 149 42.45 5.28 19.31
CA VAL A 149 43.63 5.23 20.19
C VAL A 149 44.94 5.15 19.40
N VAL A 150 44.95 4.44 18.26
CA VAL A 150 46.15 4.32 17.41
C VAL A 150 46.49 5.66 16.73
N VAL A 151 45.43 6.42 16.31
CA VAL A 151 45.63 7.72 15.65
C VAL A 151 46.11 8.79 16.64
N LEU A 152 45.66 8.76 17.91
CA LEU A 152 46.04 9.71 18.94
C LEU A 152 47.45 9.47 19.51
N ARG A 153 48.06 8.31 19.28
CA ARG A 153 49.41 7.95 19.73
C ARG A 153 50.52 8.23 18.70
N ARG A 154 50.16 8.75 17.52
CA ARG A 154 51.09 9.23 16.51
C ARG A 154 51.17 10.75 16.51
#